data_94e5be39aaeac151f17dc8126fd059f0
#
_entry.id   94e5be39aaeac151f17dc8126fd059f0
#
_cell.length_a   1.000
_cell.length_b   1.000
_cell.length_c   1.000
_cell.angle_alpha   90.00
_cell.angle_beta   90.00
_cell.angle_gamma   90.00
#
_symmetry.space_group_name_H-M   'P 1'
#
loop_
_entity.id
_entity.type
_entity.pdbx_description
1 polymer ?
#
loop_
_entity_poly.entity_id
_entity_poly.type
_entity_poly.pdbx_seq_one_letter_code
_entity_poly.pdbx_strand_id
1 'polypeptide(L)'
;MKAVFLDRNTLSERIDVDIPKGVVQWVAFQKTAPDEIVQRLKPADIAIVNKVKLDESILRQLPNLKLIHLTATGMDNIDKEAAKALGIEVKNVAGYSTESVTEHFFMMLLSAMRSLKTYHANVSDGTWQKDGRFCLTEPPVFELHGKTLGIIGVGNIGKAISKVAEAFGMKVLWAERQGRVPRSKEYTDFDKVLAQSDIISLNCPLTPETKHLVNEE
;
A
#
# COMPACT_ATOMS: atom_id res chain seq x y z
N MET A 1 -28.11 -14.68 -3.59
CA MET A 1 -27.59 -13.46 -2.94
C MET A 1 -27.42 -12.38 -3.99
N LYS A 2 -27.58 -11.11 -3.61
CA LYS A 2 -27.30 -9.95 -4.46
C LYS A 2 -25.97 -9.32 -4.05
N ALA A 3 -25.06 -9.17 -5.01
CA ALA A 3 -23.77 -8.51 -4.82
C ALA A 3 -23.73 -7.18 -5.59
N VAL A 4 -23.19 -6.15 -4.94
CA VAL A 4 -23.04 -4.81 -5.52
C VAL A 4 -21.59 -4.37 -5.39
N PHE A 5 -20.96 -4.03 -6.52
CA PHE A 5 -19.62 -3.46 -6.59
C PHE A 5 -19.72 -1.94 -6.77
N LEU A 6 -19.23 -1.17 -5.81
CA LEU A 6 -19.46 0.28 -5.74
C LEU A 6 -18.48 1.12 -6.56
N ASP A 7 -17.28 0.61 -6.81
CA ASP A 7 -16.18 1.37 -7.41
C ASP A 7 -15.33 0.51 -8.37
N ARG A 8 -16.01 -0.13 -9.36
CA ARG A 8 -15.40 -1.05 -10.33
C ARG A 8 -14.23 -0.42 -11.11
N ASN A 9 -14.26 0.90 -11.35
CA ASN A 9 -13.20 1.62 -12.04
C ASN A 9 -11.87 1.69 -11.28
N THR A 10 -11.84 1.23 -10.03
CA THR A 10 -10.61 1.08 -9.25
C THR A 10 -9.80 -0.16 -9.64
N LEU A 11 -10.40 -1.06 -10.42
CA LEU A 11 -9.71 -2.18 -11.08
C LEU A 11 -9.59 -1.92 -12.57
N SER A 12 -8.47 -2.33 -13.17
CA SER A 12 -8.29 -2.24 -14.62
C SER A 12 -9.46 -2.91 -15.36
N GLU A 13 -9.87 -2.34 -16.49
CA GLU A 13 -10.87 -2.93 -17.38
C GLU A 13 -10.44 -4.29 -17.95
N ARG A 14 -9.12 -4.55 -17.99
CA ARG A 14 -8.54 -5.84 -18.43
C ARG A 14 -8.70 -6.97 -17.42
N ILE A 15 -9.17 -6.66 -16.20
CA ILE A 15 -9.41 -7.66 -15.16
C ILE A 15 -10.86 -8.10 -15.25
N ASP A 16 -11.08 -9.35 -15.65
CA ASP A 16 -12.37 -10.00 -15.54
C ASP A 16 -12.66 -10.31 -14.05
N VAL A 17 -13.86 -9.97 -13.64
CA VAL A 17 -14.32 -10.28 -12.28
C VAL A 17 -15.34 -11.40 -12.37
N ASP A 18 -14.92 -12.59 -11.98
CA ASP A 18 -15.80 -13.75 -11.93
C ASP A 18 -16.90 -13.54 -10.89
N ILE A 19 -18.14 -13.81 -11.29
CA ILE A 19 -19.28 -13.75 -10.38
C ILE A 19 -19.26 -15.03 -9.51
N PRO A 20 -19.15 -14.91 -8.16
CA PRO A 20 -19.08 -16.06 -7.28
C PRO A 20 -20.35 -16.93 -7.37
N LYS A 21 -20.18 -18.25 -7.21
CA LYS A 21 -21.30 -19.18 -7.13
C LYS A 21 -22.25 -18.79 -5.99
N GLY A 22 -23.56 -18.80 -6.28
CA GLY A 22 -24.60 -18.39 -5.32
C GLY A 22 -24.97 -16.90 -5.36
N VAL A 23 -24.27 -16.07 -6.12
CA VAL A 23 -24.69 -14.72 -6.48
C VAL A 23 -25.62 -14.81 -7.68
N VAL A 24 -26.90 -14.47 -7.49
CA VAL A 24 -27.93 -14.52 -8.54
C VAL A 24 -28.19 -13.14 -9.17
N GLN A 25 -27.78 -12.08 -8.50
CA GLN A 25 -27.81 -10.70 -9.02
C GLN A 25 -26.46 -10.04 -8.78
N TRP A 26 -25.85 -9.57 -9.84
CA TRP A 26 -24.60 -8.82 -9.83
C TRP A 26 -24.82 -7.44 -10.43
N VAL A 27 -24.46 -6.40 -9.68
CA VAL A 27 -24.51 -5.02 -10.13
C VAL A 27 -23.15 -4.37 -9.87
N ALA A 28 -22.55 -3.76 -10.89
CA ALA A 28 -21.30 -3.04 -10.74
C ALA A 28 -21.46 -1.59 -11.19
N PHE A 29 -21.09 -0.68 -10.31
CA PHE A 29 -21.01 0.76 -10.60
C PHE A 29 -19.55 1.14 -10.84
N GLN A 30 -19.28 1.93 -11.85
CA GLN A 30 -17.93 2.41 -12.12
C GLN A 30 -17.43 3.30 -10.98
N LYS A 31 -18.29 4.17 -10.45
CA LYS A 31 -18.03 5.05 -9.32
C LYS A 31 -19.34 5.26 -8.54
N THR A 32 -19.22 5.43 -7.24
CA THR A 32 -20.36 5.71 -6.35
C THR A 32 -20.09 6.98 -5.54
N ALA A 33 -20.97 7.95 -5.61
CA ALA A 33 -20.91 9.15 -4.78
C ALA A 33 -21.37 8.83 -3.35
N PRO A 34 -20.94 9.58 -2.32
CA PRO A 34 -21.27 9.30 -0.92
C PRO A 34 -22.77 9.23 -0.65
N ASP A 35 -23.57 10.07 -1.27
CA ASP A 35 -25.04 10.12 -1.15
C ASP A 35 -25.76 8.96 -1.84
N GLU A 36 -25.11 8.27 -2.76
CA GLU A 36 -25.68 7.13 -3.48
C GLU A 36 -25.43 5.78 -2.78
N ILE A 37 -24.50 5.72 -1.81
CA ILE A 37 -24.03 4.46 -1.21
C ILE A 37 -25.17 3.66 -0.61
N VAL A 38 -25.96 4.30 0.26
CA VAL A 38 -27.07 3.63 0.95
C VAL A 38 -28.11 3.11 -0.03
N GLN A 39 -28.50 3.94 -1.01
CA GLN A 39 -29.49 3.53 -2.01
C GLN A 39 -29.04 2.31 -2.81
N ARG A 40 -27.75 2.27 -3.20
CA ARG A 40 -27.16 1.18 -4.00
C ARG A 40 -26.99 -0.11 -3.20
N LEU A 41 -26.62 0.01 -1.92
CA LEU A 41 -26.37 -1.16 -1.05
C LEU A 41 -27.62 -1.66 -0.31
N LYS A 42 -28.67 -0.87 -0.16
CA LYS A 42 -29.86 -1.27 0.59
C LYS A 42 -30.46 -2.64 0.19
N PRO A 43 -30.50 -3.02 -1.11
CA PRO A 43 -30.98 -4.33 -1.52
C PRO A 43 -29.88 -5.40 -1.57
N ALA A 44 -28.66 -5.12 -1.15
CA ALA A 44 -27.52 -6.02 -1.31
C ALA A 44 -27.28 -6.92 -0.09
N ASP A 45 -26.92 -8.17 -0.34
CA ASP A 45 -26.37 -9.08 0.67
C ASP A 45 -24.85 -8.92 0.78
N ILE A 46 -24.18 -8.55 -0.33
CA ILE A 46 -22.71 -8.45 -0.43
C ILE A 46 -22.37 -7.08 -1.03
N ALA A 47 -21.53 -6.33 -0.35
CA ALA A 47 -20.87 -5.14 -0.87
C ALA A 47 -19.43 -5.47 -1.29
N ILE A 48 -19.05 -5.08 -2.51
CA ILE A 48 -17.67 -5.14 -2.99
C ILE A 48 -17.19 -3.71 -3.14
N VAL A 49 -16.06 -3.40 -2.52
CA VAL A 49 -15.52 -2.04 -2.46
C VAL A 49 -13.99 -2.07 -2.53
N ASN A 50 -13.40 -0.99 -3.01
CA ASN A 50 -11.96 -0.74 -2.89
C ASN A 50 -11.69 0.50 -2.03
N LYS A 51 -12.28 1.65 -2.40
CA LYS A 51 -12.01 2.95 -1.78
C LYS A 51 -13.24 3.63 -1.19
N VAL A 52 -14.43 3.17 -1.52
CA VAL A 52 -15.65 3.72 -0.94
C VAL A 52 -15.64 3.53 0.58
N LYS A 53 -15.93 4.60 1.31
CA LYS A 53 -15.97 4.58 2.77
C LYS A 53 -17.31 4.05 3.26
N LEU A 54 -17.28 3.09 4.18
CA LEU A 54 -18.46 2.54 4.84
C LEU A 54 -18.29 2.69 6.36
N ASP A 55 -18.77 3.80 6.88
CA ASP A 55 -18.77 4.09 8.30
C ASP A 55 -20.04 3.56 9.00
N GLU A 56 -20.08 3.66 10.32
CA GLU A 56 -21.19 3.19 11.15
C GLU A 56 -22.55 3.76 10.68
N SER A 57 -22.58 5.04 10.31
CA SER A 57 -23.83 5.70 9.90
C SER A 57 -24.44 5.11 8.63
N ILE A 58 -23.58 4.66 7.70
CA ILE A 58 -23.96 3.96 6.48
C ILE A 58 -24.37 2.52 6.80
N LEU A 59 -23.54 1.79 7.54
CA LEU A 59 -23.74 0.37 7.84
C LEU A 59 -25.05 0.10 8.56
N ARG A 60 -25.47 0.98 9.49
CA ARG A 60 -26.74 0.88 10.21
C ARG A 60 -27.98 0.99 9.30
N GLN A 61 -27.84 1.52 8.09
CA GLN A 61 -28.92 1.64 7.13
C GLN A 61 -29.04 0.46 6.16
N LEU A 62 -28.19 -0.58 6.33
CA LEU A 62 -28.04 -1.72 5.41
C LEU A 62 -28.44 -3.05 6.09
N PRO A 63 -29.72 -3.26 6.41
CA PRO A 63 -30.16 -4.40 7.24
C PRO A 63 -29.97 -5.77 6.56
N ASN A 64 -29.80 -5.81 5.25
CA ASN A 64 -29.61 -7.06 4.49
C ASN A 64 -28.14 -7.42 4.26
N LEU A 65 -27.22 -6.48 4.53
CA LEU A 65 -25.81 -6.66 4.24
C LEU A 65 -25.16 -7.68 5.19
N LYS A 66 -24.52 -8.70 4.64
CA LYS A 66 -23.89 -9.80 5.37
C LYS A 66 -22.36 -9.82 5.20
N LEU A 67 -21.88 -9.34 4.06
CA LEU A 67 -20.45 -9.40 3.72
C LEU A 67 -20.04 -8.08 3.04
N ILE A 68 -18.92 -7.55 3.50
CA ILE A 68 -18.15 -6.52 2.80
C ILE A 68 -16.86 -7.17 2.33
N HIS A 69 -16.63 -7.19 1.02
CA HIS A 69 -15.40 -7.69 0.42
C HIS A 69 -14.61 -6.55 -0.20
N LEU A 70 -13.40 -6.31 0.34
CA LEU A 70 -12.51 -5.30 -0.22
C LEU A 70 -11.63 -5.92 -1.30
N THR A 71 -11.49 -5.24 -2.42
CA THR A 71 -10.53 -5.58 -3.49
C THR A 71 -9.15 -4.97 -3.23
N ALA A 72 -8.79 -4.82 -1.96
CA ALA A 72 -7.55 -4.23 -1.48
C ALA A 72 -7.03 -4.97 -0.25
N THR A 73 -5.79 -4.72 0.14
CA THR A 73 -5.23 -5.21 1.42
C THR A 73 -5.64 -4.31 2.59
N GLY A 74 -5.61 -2.99 2.44
CA GLY A 74 -6.03 -2.03 3.46
C GLY A 74 -7.54 -2.06 3.68
N MET A 75 -7.97 -1.83 4.92
CA MET A 75 -9.38 -1.83 5.33
C MET A 75 -9.76 -0.58 6.14
N ASP A 76 -8.97 0.47 6.04
CA ASP A 76 -9.13 1.73 6.79
C ASP A 76 -10.37 2.54 6.36
N ASN A 77 -10.93 2.22 5.20
CA ASN A 77 -12.18 2.79 4.70
C ASN A 77 -13.45 2.10 5.26
N ILE A 78 -13.31 1.06 6.09
CA ILE A 78 -14.44 0.33 6.69
C ILE A 78 -14.41 0.49 8.22
N ASP A 79 -15.54 0.85 8.81
CA ASP A 79 -15.73 0.76 10.25
C ASP A 79 -15.93 -0.71 10.65
N LYS A 80 -14.83 -1.37 11.02
CA LYS A 80 -14.82 -2.80 11.35
C LYS A 80 -15.54 -3.11 12.65
N GLU A 81 -15.51 -2.20 13.61
CA GLU A 81 -16.18 -2.39 14.90
C GLU A 81 -17.71 -2.31 14.71
N ALA A 82 -18.17 -1.33 13.94
CA ALA A 82 -19.59 -1.23 13.59
C ALA A 82 -20.04 -2.44 12.73
N ALA A 83 -19.26 -2.85 11.74
CA ALA A 83 -19.57 -4.03 10.93
C ALA A 83 -19.73 -5.29 11.79
N LYS A 84 -18.77 -5.53 12.72
CA LYS A 84 -18.82 -6.64 13.66
C LYS A 84 -20.05 -6.59 14.58
N ALA A 85 -20.39 -5.41 15.12
CA ALA A 85 -21.56 -5.23 15.98
C ALA A 85 -22.87 -5.50 15.24
N LEU A 86 -22.91 -5.26 13.93
CA LEU A 86 -24.06 -5.52 13.06
C LEU A 86 -24.05 -6.92 12.45
N GLY A 87 -23.08 -7.79 12.78
CA GLY A 87 -22.98 -9.14 12.23
C GLY A 87 -22.55 -9.18 10.76
N ILE A 88 -21.94 -8.11 10.25
CA ILE A 88 -21.42 -8.01 8.88
C ILE A 88 -19.99 -8.52 8.84
N GLU A 89 -19.73 -9.55 8.05
CA GLU A 89 -18.37 -10.06 7.84
C GLU A 89 -17.57 -9.11 6.93
N VAL A 90 -16.30 -8.85 7.27
CA VAL A 90 -15.40 -8.03 6.44
C VAL A 90 -14.23 -8.89 5.99
N LYS A 91 -14.03 -8.99 4.68
CA LYS A 91 -12.92 -9.70 4.03
C LYS A 91 -12.11 -8.77 3.14
N ASN A 92 -10.84 -9.05 3.02
CA ASN A 92 -9.91 -8.34 2.13
C ASN A 92 -9.06 -9.32 1.33
N VAL A 93 -8.25 -8.80 0.39
CA VAL A 93 -7.27 -9.59 -0.36
C VAL A 93 -5.88 -9.32 0.23
N ALA A 94 -5.45 -10.21 1.13
CA ALA A 94 -4.15 -10.07 1.78
C ALA A 94 -3.02 -10.57 0.87
N GLY A 95 -1.90 -9.83 0.83
CA GLY A 95 -0.63 -10.28 0.26
C GLY A 95 -0.51 -10.25 -1.27
N TYR A 96 -1.56 -9.92 -2.01
CA TYR A 96 -1.55 -9.97 -3.48
C TYR A 96 -0.56 -8.99 -4.13
N SER A 97 -0.23 -7.90 -3.46
CA SER A 97 0.61 -6.83 -3.99
C SER A 97 2.05 -6.86 -3.45
N THR A 98 2.44 -7.90 -2.73
CA THR A 98 3.74 -7.96 -2.06
C THR A 98 4.89 -7.78 -3.04
N GLU A 99 4.90 -8.55 -4.12
CA GLU A 99 5.93 -8.50 -5.15
C GLU A 99 5.91 -7.17 -5.89
N SER A 100 4.72 -6.75 -6.35
CA SER A 100 4.54 -5.50 -7.10
C SER A 100 4.97 -4.26 -6.31
N VAL A 101 4.63 -4.19 -5.02
CA VAL A 101 5.05 -3.08 -4.15
C VAL A 101 6.57 -3.12 -3.91
N THR A 102 7.14 -4.31 -3.73
CA THR A 102 8.59 -4.48 -3.57
C THR A 102 9.34 -4.01 -4.81
N GLU A 103 8.92 -4.44 -6.00
CA GLU A 103 9.51 -4.01 -7.27
C GLU A 103 9.42 -2.50 -7.46
N HIS A 104 8.24 -1.92 -7.18
CA HIS A 104 8.02 -0.48 -7.28
C HIS A 104 8.90 0.31 -6.32
N PHE A 105 9.06 -0.17 -5.08
CA PHE A 105 9.97 0.43 -4.10
C PHE A 105 11.40 0.50 -4.65
N PHE A 106 11.95 -0.61 -5.16
CA PHE A 106 13.31 -0.63 -5.70
C PHE A 106 13.44 0.15 -7.00
N MET A 107 12.43 0.16 -7.86
CA MET A 107 12.39 1.03 -9.04
C MET A 107 12.57 2.50 -8.64
N MET A 108 11.80 2.98 -7.65
CA MET A 108 11.89 4.37 -7.19
C MET A 108 13.23 4.64 -6.50
N LEU A 109 13.68 3.74 -5.62
CA LEU A 109 14.92 3.87 -4.88
C LEU A 109 16.12 3.92 -5.85
N LEU A 110 16.22 2.98 -6.78
CA LEU A 110 17.28 2.97 -7.78
C LEU A 110 17.23 4.20 -8.69
N SER A 111 16.03 4.64 -9.10
CA SER A 111 15.87 5.85 -9.90
C SER A 111 16.39 7.10 -9.19
N ALA A 112 16.13 7.21 -7.88
CA ALA A 112 16.64 8.31 -7.06
C ALA A 112 18.15 8.22 -6.86
N MET A 113 18.65 7.06 -6.43
CA MET A 113 20.08 6.85 -6.12
C MET A 113 20.96 6.96 -7.35
N ARG A 114 20.46 6.63 -8.55
CA ARG A 114 21.20 6.67 -9.81
C ARG A 114 20.91 7.90 -10.66
N SER A 115 20.15 8.89 -10.12
CA SER A 115 19.78 10.12 -10.82
C SER A 115 19.19 9.88 -12.23
N LEU A 116 18.39 8.79 -12.36
CA LEU A 116 17.91 8.27 -13.64
C LEU A 116 17.22 9.35 -14.48
N LYS A 117 16.37 10.19 -13.89
CA LYS A 117 15.62 11.22 -14.60
C LYS A 117 16.55 12.20 -15.32
N THR A 118 17.59 12.66 -14.64
CA THR A 118 18.54 13.62 -15.21
C THR A 118 19.42 12.99 -16.30
N TYR A 119 19.94 11.78 -16.04
CA TYR A 119 20.76 11.09 -17.05
C TYR A 119 19.92 10.71 -18.29
N HIS A 120 18.68 10.31 -18.11
CA HIS A 120 17.75 10.09 -19.24
C HIS A 120 17.57 11.37 -20.07
N ALA A 121 17.35 12.51 -19.44
CA ALA A 121 17.23 13.79 -20.13
C ALA A 121 18.52 14.15 -20.88
N ASN A 122 19.68 14.03 -20.24
CA ASN A 122 20.98 14.34 -20.85
C ASN A 122 21.31 13.47 -22.07
N VAL A 123 20.80 12.23 -22.11
CA VAL A 123 20.93 11.36 -23.29
C VAL A 123 19.92 11.80 -24.36
N SER A 124 18.68 12.07 -23.98
CA SER A 124 17.60 12.37 -24.92
C SER A 124 17.77 13.71 -25.65
N ASP A 125 18.33 14.73 -24.99
CA ASP A 125 18.57 16.05 -25.57
C ASP A 125 19.96 16.23 -26.21
N GLY A 126 20.78 15.18 -26.19
CA GLY A 126 22.12 15.17 -26.78
C GLY A 126 23.18 15.87 -25.92
N THR A 127 22.90 16.21 -24.69
CA THR A 127 23.86 16.84 -23.76
C THR A 127 25.10 15.97 -23.58
N TRP A 128 24.92 14.65 -23.39
CA TRP A 128 26.05 13.73 -23.25
C TRP A 128 26.93 13.70 -24.50
N GLN A 129 26.34 13.60 -25.67
CA GLN A 129 27.11 13.57 -26.94
C GLN A 129 27.87 14.87 -27.20
N LYS A 130 27.29 16.02 -26.82
CA LYS A 130 27.91 17.34 -26.98
C LYS A 130 29.04 17.61 -26.00
N ASP A 131 28.95 17.04 -24.80
CA ASP A 131 29.95 17.17 -23.74
C ASP A 131 31.32 16.55 -24.14
N GLY A 132 31.29 15.47 -24.90
CA GLY A 132 32.49 14.79 -25.42
C GLY A 132 33.28 14.00 -24.39
N ARG A 133 32.90 14.01 -23.11
CA ARG A 133 33.51 13.16 -22.08
C ARG A 133 33.01 11.72 -22.16
N PHE A 134 33.83 10.79 -21.67
CA PHE A 134 33.46 9.37 -21.57
C PHE A 134 32.19 9.18 -20.71
N CYS A 135 32.05 9.95 -19.63
CA CYS A 135 30.87 9.95 -18.76
C CYS A 135 30.60 11.35 -18.19
N LEU A 136 29.36 11.60 -17.87
CA LEU A 136 28.97 12.76 -17.07
C LEU A 136 29.12 12.37 -15.58
N THR A 137 29.67 13.28 -14.79
CA THR A 137 29.90 13.08 -13.35
C THR A 137 28.87 13.82 -12.49
N GLU A 138 28.04 14.64 -13.14
CA GLU A 138 26.95 15.39 -12.49
C GLU A 138 25.61 15.07 -13.16
N PRO A 139 24.55 14.83 -12.36
CA PRO A 139 24.54 14.76 -10.90
C PRO A 139 25.24 13.50 -10.36
N PRO A 140 25.64 13.48 -9.06
CA PRO A 140 26.28 12.31 -8.47
C PRO A 140 25.34 11.10 -8.47
N VAL A 141 25.92 9.91 -8.56
CA VAL A 141 25.23 8.63 -8.42
C VAL A 141 25.70 7.92 -7.16
N PHE A 142 24.78 7.27 -6.47
CA PHE A 142 25.07 6.54 -5.24
C PHE A 142 24.74 5.06 -5.38
N GLU A 143 25.48 4.24 -4.65
CA GLU A 143 25.24 2.80 -4.58
C GLU A 143 24.36 2.45 -3.39
N LEU A 144 23.60 1.36 -3.50
CA LEU A 144 22.83 0.79 -2.38
C LEU A 144 23.71 -0.05 -1.46
N HIS A 145 24.78 -0.64 -2.02
CA HIS A 145 25.73 -1.46 -1.25
C HIS A 145 26.27 -0.70 -0.04
N GLY A 146 26.20 -1.32 1.13
CA GLY A 146 26.67 -0.75 2.40
C GLY A 146 25.73 0.29 3.04
N LYS A 147 24.68 0.73 2.34
CA LYS A 147 23.65 1.61 2.90
C LYS A 147 22.75 0.87 3.88
N THR A 148 22.17 1.61 4.82
CA THR A 148 21.24 1.08 5.82
C THR A 148 19.81 1.40 5.44
N LEU A 149 18.96 0.37 5.36
CA LEU A 149 17.53 0.49 5.12
C LEU A 149 16.76 0.22 6.41
N GLY A 150 16.03 1.22 6.90
CA GLY A 150 15.08 1.09 8.00
C GLY A 150 13.71 0.65 7.49
N ILE A 151 13.14 -0.40 8.07
CA ILE A 151 11.81 -0.91 7.74
C ILE A 151 10.87 -0.63 8.92
N ILE A 152 9.89 0.24 8.71
CA ILE A 152 8.82 0.51 9.67
C ILE A 152 7.57 -0.24 9.20
N GLY A 153 7.18 -1.28 9.95
CA GLY A 153 6.12 -2.19 9.54
C GLY A 153 6.63 -3.46 8.86
N VAL A 154 6.98 -4.46 9.67
CA VAL A 154 7.59 -5.73 9.22
C VAL A 154 6.48 -6.77 8.96
N GLY A 155 5.60 -6.45 7.99
CA GLY A 155 4.62 -7.38 7.40
C GLY A 155 5.18 -8.08 6.15
N ASN A 156 4.29 -8.61 5.30
CA ASN A 156 4.68 -9.29 4.07
C ASN A 156 5.56 -8.39 3.16
N ILE A 157 5.13 -7.14 2.95
CA ILE A 157 5.85 -6.17 2.12
C ILE A 157 7.20 -5.82 2.73
N GLY A 158 7.24 -5.43 4.02
CA GLY A 158 8.49 -5.07 4.69
C GLY A 158 9.51 -6.20 4.68
N LYS A 159 9.09 -7.45 4.87
CA LYS A 159 9.96 -8.64 4.77
C LYS A 159 10.46 -8.87 3.35
N ALA A 160 9.61 -8.70 2.34
CA ALA A 160 10.00 -8.86 0.94
C ALA A 160 11.03 -7.79 0.52
N ILE A 161 10.79 -6.52 0.90
CA ILE A 161 11.74 -5.42 0.69
C ILE A 161 13.07 -5.71 1.39
N SER A 162 13.04 -6.19 2.65
CA SER A 162 14.26 -6.56 3.39
C SER A 162 15.11 -7.57 2.64
N LYS A 163 14.49 -8.65 2.15
CA LYS A 163 15.19 -9.70 1.41
C LYS A 163 15.87 -9.18 0.13
N VAL A 164 15.23 -8.30 -0.61
CA VAL A 164 15.80 -7.71 -1.83
C VAL A 164 16.90 -6.70 -1.48
N ALA A 165 16.72 -5.91 -0.40
CA ALA A 165 17.73 -4.98 0.09
C ALA A 165 19.04 -5.70 0.48
N GLU A 166 18.93 -6.82 1.19
CA GLU A 166 20.08 -7.67 1.54
C GLU A 166 20.80 -8.18 0.30
N ALA A 167 20.07 -8.55 -0.76
CA ALA A 167 20.68 -8.96 -2.04
C ALA A 167 21.44 -7.83 -2.75
N PHE A 168 21.08 -6.56 -2.52
CA PHE A 168 21.85 -5.39 -2.94
C PHE A 168 23.03 -5.05 -2.00
N GLY A 169 23.28 -5.85 -0.97
CA GLY A 169 24.33 -5.61 0.01
C GLY A 169 24.03 -4.49 1.00
N MET A 170 22.76 -4.16 1.20
CA MET A 170 22.34 -3.20 2.22
C MET A 170 22.30 -3.85 3.60
N LYS A 171 22.44 -3.04 4.65
CA LYS A 171 22.08 -3.40 6.03
C LYS A 171 20.58 -3.12 6.20
N VAL A 172 19.86 -4.05 6.83
CA VAL A 172 18.44 -3.88 7.11
C VAL A 172 18.20 -3.78 8.62
N LEU A 173 17.47 -2.78 9.03
CA LEU A 173 17.02 -2.58 10.41
C LEU A 173 15.50 -2.62 10.47
N TRP A 174 14.95 -3.55 11.24
CA TRP A 174 13.52 -3.64 11.49
C TRP A 174 13.16 -2.79 12.70
N ALA A 175 12.35 -1.77 12.50
CA ALA A 175 11.89 -0.92 13.58
C ALA A 175 10.87 -1.64 14.47
N GLU A 176 11.06 -1.55 15.79
CA GLU A 176 10.01 -1.82 16.73
C GLU A 176 8.96 -0.69 16.67
N ARG A 177 7.81 -0.86 17.27
CA ARG A 177 6.80 0.21 17.38
C ARG A 177 7.36 1.33 18.26
N GLN A 178 7.11 2.57 17.86
CA GLN A 178 7.52 3.75 18.61
C GLN A 178 7.12 3.65 20.08
N GLY A 179 8.06 3.97 20.98
CA GLY A 179 7.85 3.89 22.42
C GLY A 179 7.77 2.48 23.02
N ARG A 180 8.11 1.44 22.25
CA ARG A 180 8.14 0.05 22.74
C ARG A 180 9.56 -0.51 22.76
N VAL A 181 9.83 -1.35 23.76
CA VAL A 181 11.07 -2.15 23.80
C VAL A 181 11.04 -3.18 22.67
N PRO A 182 12.17 -3.41 21.97
CA PRO A 182 12.24 -4.42 20.91
C PRO A 182 11.76 -5.80 21.36
N ARG A 183 10.81 -6.38 20.63
CA ARG A 183 10.16 -7.66 20.95
C ARG A 183 11.06 -8.87 20.78
N SER A 184 12.11 -8.74 19.99
CA SER A 184 13.15 -9.75 19.77
C SER A 184 14.44 -9.09 19.29
N LYS A 185 15.53 -9.86 19.25
CA LYS A 185 16.86 -9.41 18.75
C LYS A 185 16.88 -8.98 17.27
N GLU A 186 15.85 -9.31 16.50
CA GLU A 186 15.72 -8.94 15.09
C GLU A 186 15.20 -7.50 14.95
N TYR A 187 14.56 -6.98 15.99
CA TYR A 187 13.99 -5.64 16.00
C TYR A 187 14.94 -4.67 16.69
N THR A 188 15.00 -3.48 16.13
CA THR A 188 15.78 -2.35 16.63
C THR A 188 14.80 -1.31 17.18
N ASP A 189 15.22 -0.62 18.22
CA ASP A 189 14.50 0.53 18.77
C ASP A 189 14.15 1.54 17.63
N PHE A 190 12.95 2.11 17.70
CA PHE A 190 12.41 2.97 16.65
C PHE A 190 13.32 4.17 16.35
N ASP A 191 13.74 4.88 17.40
CA ASP A 191 14.54 6.10 17.25
C ASP A 191 15.95 5.77 16.74
N LYS A 192 16.50 4.60 17.13
CA LYS A 192 17.76 4.12 16.57
C LYS A 192 17.65 3.78 15.09
N VAL A 193 16.52 3.21 14.64
CA VAL A 193 16.30 2.98 13.21
C VAL A 193 16.28 4.30 12.46
N LEU A 194 15.57 5.31 12.96
CA LEU A 194 15.56 6.63 12.32
C LEU A 194 16.97 7.24 12.24
N ALA A 195 17.73 7.17 13.32
CA ALA A 195 19.06 7.77 13.39
C ALA A 195 20.14 7.06 12.55
N GLN A 196 19.98 5.76 12.29
CA GLN A 196 21.00 4.94 11.63
C GLN A 196 20.68 4.59 10.17
N SER A 197 19.49 4.92 9.68
CA SER A 197 19.09 4.58 8.32
C SER A 197 19.43 5.68 7.32
N ASP A 198 20.02 5.29 6.19
CA ASP A 198 20.13 6.17 5.02
C ASP A 198 18.80 6.28 4.26
N ILE A 199 18.01 5.21 4.29
CA ILE A 199 16.71 5.08 3.62
C ILE A 199 15.71 4.49 4.60
N ILE A 200 14.47 4.98 4.58
CA ILE A 200 13.37 4.46 5.40
C ILE A 200 12.21 4.04 4.50
N SER A 201 11.68 2.85 4.75
CA SER A 201 10.47 2.34 4.09
C SER A 201 9.34 2.18 5.11
N LEU A 202 8.21 2.88 4.86
CA LEU A 202 7.01 2.84 5.70
C LEU A 202 6.03 1.82 5.12
N ASN A 203 5.83 0.70 5.82
CA ASN A 203 4.95 -0.39 5.41
C ASN A 203 3.92 -0.74 6.50
N CYS A 204 3.76 0.11 7.50
CA CYS A 204 2.78 -0.08 8.56
C CYS A 204 1.38 0.34 8.10
N PRO A 205 0.30 -0.29 8.63
CA PRO A 205 -1.06 0.16 8.38
C PRO A 205 -1.31 1.51 9.05
N LEU A 206 -2.27 2.29 8.53
CA LEU A 206 -2.76 3.50 9.18
C LEU A 206 -3.63 3.10 10.38
N THR A 207 -3.18 3.45 11.57
CA THR A 207 -3.90 3.28 12.84
C THR A 207 -3.79 4.57 13.66
N PRO A 208 -4.52 4.73 14.76
CA PRO A 208 -4.32 5.86 15.66
C PRO A 208 -2.86 6.04 16.11
N GLU A 209 -2.14 4.92 16.34
CA GLU A 209 -0.75 4.93 16.79
C GLU A 209 0.25 5.25 15.67
N THR A 210 -0.10 4.97 14.40
CA THR A 210 0.78 5.22 13.24
C THR A 210 0.42 6.48 12.47
N LYS A 211 -0.70 7.13 12.84
CA LYS A 211 -1.08 8.41 12.26
C LYS A 211 -0.07 9.48 12.66
N HIS A 212 0.46 10.20 11.68
CA HIS A 212 1.53 11.21 11.87
C HIS A 212 2.82 10.64 12.49
N LEU A 213 3.11 9.35 12.24
CA LEU A 213 4.32 8.68 12.74
C LEU A 213 5.61 9.36 12.24
N VAL A 214 5.56 9.95 11.06
CA VAL A 214 6.60 10.83 10.51
C VAL A 214 6.01 12.24 10.44
N ASN A 215 6.64 13.17 11.11
CA ASN A 215 6.27 14.57 11.22
C ASN A 215 7.52 15.46 11.14
N GLU A 216 7.41 16.75 11.41
CA GLU A 216 8.52 17.72 11.36
C GLU A 216 9.36 17.74 12.65
N GLU A 217 8.95 17.02 13.70
CA GLU A 217 9.70 16.89 14.97
C GLU A 217 10.61 15.64 14.92
#